data_7125f4fbcbbc165352aaaa735b0bfc4d
#
_entry.id   7125f4fbcbbc165352aaaa735b0bfc4d
#
_cell.length_a   1.000
_cell.length_b   1.000
_cell.length_c   1.000
_cell.angle_alpha   90.00
_cell.angle_beta   90.00
_cell.angle_gamma   90.00
#
_symmetry.space_group_name_H-M   'P 1'
#
loop_
_entity.id
_entity.type
_entity.pdbx_description
1 polymer ?
#
loop_
_entity_poly.entity_id
_entity_poly.type
_entity_poly.pdbx_seq_one_letter_code
_entity_poly.pdbx_strand_id
1 'polypeptide(L)'
;MKKRKFANAAVMLILLSVVGYAFFGSPVEMYRRGELRKAMAAVEDGEVTLNEIVPFAWDSVYSFGPYTTQEQMEEIMGISARRLEESPSEGMVQLVFVNGGQIVCGVCGYISKEGYSVSFDEKINFADNVVFRAKRDADGILWLTEPHD
;
A
#
# COMPACT_ATOMS: atom_id res chain seq x y z
N MET A 1 7.37 38.38 27.59
CA MET A 1 7.68 38.25 26.15
C MET A 1 8.19 36.86 25.73
N LYS A 2 9.01 36.15 26.47
CA LYS A 2 9.50 34.81 26.10
C LYS A 2 8.38 33.76 25.96
N LYS A 3 7.40 33.70 26.87
CA LYS A 3 6.28 32.73 26.84
C LYS A 3 5.41 32.82 25.57
N ARG A 4 5.18 34.00 25.03
CA ARG A 4 4.40 34.22 23.80
C ARG A 4 5.15 33.74 22.54
N LYS A 5 6.46 33.86 22.50
CA LYS A 5 7.29 33.39 21.38
C LYS A 5 7.32 31.85 21.32
N PHE A 6 7.37 31.17 22.47
CA PHE A 6 7.31 29.70 22.55
C PHE A 6 5.91 29.17 22.16
N ALA A 7 4.83 29.85 22.58
CA ALA A 7 3.47 29.47 22.19
C ALA A 7 3.28 29.59 20.67
N ASN A 8 3.75 30.64 20.04
CA ASN A 8 3.65 30.85 18.59
C ASN A 8 4.50 29.83 17.80
N ALA A 9 5.69 29.47 18.30
CA ALA A 9 6.53 28.45 17.68
C ALA A 9 5.88 27.05 17.77
N ALA A 10 5.27 26.71 18.89
CA ALA A 10 4.55 25.45 19.05
C ALA A 10 3.32 25.35 18.13
N VAL A 11 2.54 26.43 18.03
CA VAL A 11 1.40 26.51 17.09
C VAL A 11 1.86 26.38 15.65
N MET A 12 2.95 27.01 15.26
CA MET A 12 3.49 26.94 13.92
C MET A 12 4.01 25.52 13.59
N LEU A 13 4.64 24.83 14.54
CA LEU A 13 5.05 23.44 14.37
C LEU A 13 3.86 22.49 14.22
N ILE A 14 2.80 22.70 14.99
CA ILE A 14 1.56 21.91 14.85
C ILE A 14 0.91 22.16 13.49
N LEU A 15 0.84 23.40 13.04
CA LEU A 15 0.29 23.73 11.72
C LEU A 15 1.13 23.11 10.59
N LEU A 16 2.45 23.16 10.68
CA LEU A 16 3.34 22.51 9.70
C LEU A 16 3.18 20.99 9.69
N SER A 17 3.01 20.37 10.85
CA SER A 17 2.77 18.92 10.92
C SER A 17 1.41 18.52 10.37
N VAL A 18 0.36 19.31 10.60
CA VAL A 18 -0.98 19.08 10.02
C VAL A 18 -0.96 19.27 8.50
N VAL A 19 -0.30 20.31 8.00
CA VAL A 19 -0.14 20.55 6.57
C VAL A 19 0.69 19.42 5.94
N GLY A 20 1.80 19.02 6.55
CA GLY A 20 2.60 17.88 6.10
C GLY A 20 1.79 16.59 6.02
N TYR A 21 1.00 16.29 7.05
CA TYR A 21 0.11 15.14 7.07
C TYR A 21 -0.97 15.19 5.96
N ALA A 22 -1.50 16.37 5.66
CA ALA A 22 -2.52 16.55 4.63
C ALA A 22 -1.96 16.39 3.20
N PHE A 23 -0.70 16.78 2.95
CA PHE A 23 -0.08 16.75 1.62
C PHE A 23 0.75 15.50 1.34
N PHE A 24 1.40 14.90 2.34
CA PHE A 24 2.34 13.78 2.17
C PHE A 24 1.81 12.44 2.65
N GLY A 25 0.56 12.37 3.11
CA GLY A 25 -0.01 11.17 3.72
C GLY A 25 0.53 10.89 5.12
N SER A 26 0.16 9.75 5.67
CA SER A 26 0.66 9.33 6.99
C SER A 26 2.13 8.91 6.90
N PRO A 27 3.03 9.44 7.74
CA PRO A 27 4.41 8.97 7.82
C PRO A 27 4.50 7.45 8.06
N VAL A 28 3.52 6.90 8.74
CA VAL A 28 3.42 5.46 9.02
C VAL A 28 3.12 4.67 7.74
N GLU A 29 2.25 5.17 6.87
CA GLU A 29 1.95 4.52 5.57
C GLU A 29 3.17 4.53 4.65
N MET A 30 3.90 5.64 4.58
CA MET A 30 5.16 5.74 3.83
C MET A 30 6.21 4.74 4.35
N TYR A 31 6.34 4.63 5.66
CA TYR A 31 7.24 3.67 6.30
C TYR A 31 6.83 2.23 5.95
N ARG A 32 5.54 1.88 6.09
CA ARG A 32 5.01 0.55 5.76
C ARG A 32 5.21 0.19 4.29
N ARG A 33 5.00 1.14 3.38
CA ARG A 33 5.28 0.93 1.95
C ARG A 33 6.77 0.62 1.71
N GLY A 34 7.68 1.32 2.38
CA GLY A 34 9.12 1.04 2.33
C GLY A 34 9.47 -0.34 2.86
N GLU A 35 8.92 -0.75 3.99
CA GLU A 35 9.13 -2.08 4.58
C GLU A 35 8.54 -3.19 3.69
N LEU A 36 7.34 -2.98 3.12
CA LEU A 36 6.75 -3.92 2.16
C LEU A 36 7.65 -4.10 0.93
N ARG A 37 8.18 -3.01 0.37
CA ARG A 37 9.10 -3.09 -0.78
C ARG A 37 10.36 -3.91 -0.45
N LYS A 38 10.94 -3.72 0.74
CA LYS A 38 12.09 -4.52 1.21
C LYS A 38 11.73 -5.99 1.37
N ALA A 39 10.57 -6.28 1.95
CA ALA A 39 10.09 -7.64 2.13
C ALA A 39 9.88 -8.34 0.78
N MET A 40 9.22 -7.67 -0.17
CA MET A 40 9.04 -8.17 -1.54
C MET A 40 10.37 -8.41 -2.26
N ALA A 41 11.36 -7.53 -2.05
CA ALA A 41 12.68 -7.69 -2.65
C ALA A 41 13.44 -8.92 -2.13
N ALA A 42 13.13 -9.40 -0.94
CA ALA A 42 13.74 -10.56 -0.31
C ALA A 42 13.05 -11.90 -0.68
N VAL A 43 11.91 -11.86 -1.37
CA VAL A 43 11.20 -13.08 -1.78
C VAL A 43 11.99 -13.83 -2.86
N GLU A 44 12.20 -15.12 -2.64
CA GLU A 44 12.78 -16.03 -3.61
C GLU A 44 11.70 -16.70 -4.47
N ASP A 45 12.11 -17.30 -5.60
CA ASP A 45 11.20 -18.05 -6.46
C ASP A 45 10.65 -19.27 -5.71
N GLY A 46 9.33 -19.48 -5.78
CA GLY A 46 8.65 -20.57 -5.10
C GLY A 46 7.20 -20.28 -4.75
N GLU A 47 6.69 -20.96 -3.75
CA GLU A 47 5.36 -20.72 -3.20
C GLU A 47 5.48 -19.86 -1.94
N VAL A 48 4.66 -18.83 -1.84
CA VAL A 48 4.65 -17.87 -0.73
C VAL A 48 3.23 -17.38 -0.46
N THR A 49 3.00 -16.85 0.74
CA THR A 49 1.75 -16.19 1.10
C THR A 49 2.01 -14.72 1.44
N LEU A 50 1.00 -13.87 1.25
CA LEU A 50 1.10 -12.48 1.72
C LEU A 50 1.22 -12.39 3.24
N ASN A 51 0.69 -13.38 3.97
CA ASN A 51 0.82 -13.46 5.43
C ASN A 51 2.28 -13.56 5.89
N GLU A 52 3.12 -14.23 5.09
CA GLU A 52 4.56 -14.38 5.38
C GLU A 52 5.37 -13.16 4.95
N ILE A 53 4.95 -12.48 3.87
CA ILE A 53 5.72 -11.39 3.26
C ILE A 53 5.41 -10.05 3.93
N VAL A 54 4.13 -9.73 4.19
CA VAL A 54 3.70 -8.39 4.63
C VAL A 54 4.16 -8.13 6.07
N PRO A 55 5.00 -7.10 6.32
CA PRO A 55 5.66 -6.90 7.61
C PRO A 55 4.85 -6.06 8.61
N PHE A 56 3.55 -5.89 8.39
CA PHE A 56 2.65 -5.16 9.28
C PHE A 56 1.31 -5.88 9.39
N ALA A 57 0.51 -5.52 10.41
CA ALA A 57 -0.81 -6.11 10.61
C ALA A 57 -1.79 -5.65 9.52
N TRP A 58 -2.52 -6.61 8.95
CA TRP A 58 -3.59 -6.38 7.97
C TRP A 58 -4.66 -7.48 8.10
N ASP A 59 -5.88 -7.19 7.72
CA ASP A 59 -6.98 -8.16 7.69
C ASP A 59 -7.52 -8.42 6.27
N SER A 60 -7.36 -7.45 5.39
CA SER A 60 -7.72 -7.56 3.99
C SER A 60 -6.80 -6.72 3.10
N VAL A 61 -6.61 -7.18 1.86
CA VAL A 61 -5.90 -6.45 0.81
C VAL A 61 -6.76 -6.42 -0.44
N TYR A 62 -6.81 -5.27 -1.07
CA TYR A 62 -7.52 -5.03 -2.32
C TYR A 62 -6.53 -4.74 -3.45
N SER A 63 -6.83 -5.25 -4.65
CA SER A 63 -6.13 -4.94 -5.89
C SER A 63 -7.06 -4.17 -6.81
N PHE A 64 -6.58 -3.06 -7.34
CA PHE A 64 -7.35 -2.24 -8.27
C PHE A 64 -6.66 -2.17 -9.62
N GLY A 65 -7.45 -2.24 -10.68
CA GLY A 65 -6.98 -2.06 -12.04
C GLY A 65 -6.66 -0.60 -12.37
N PRO A 66 -6.01 -0.34 -13.51
CA PRO A 66 -5.77 1.00 -13.98
C PRO A 66 -7.10 1.75 -14.18
N TYR A 67 -7.05 3.07 -13.96
CA TYR A 67 -8.19 3.99 -14.09
C TYR A 67 -9.34 3.78 -13.08
N THR A 68 -9.16 2.96 -12.05
CA THR A 68 -10.12 2.86 -10.95
C THR A 68 -10.12 4.17 -10.16
N THR A 69 -11.28 4.81 -10.06
CA THR A 69 -11.43 6.08 -9.35
C THR A 69 -11.50 5.88 -7.83
N GLN A 70 -11.21 6.92 -7.06
CA GLN A 70 -11.38 6.89 -5.59
C GLN A 70 -12.80 6.49 -5.19
N GLU A 71 -13.82 6.98 -5.89
CA GLU A 71 -15.23 6.65 -5.64
C GLU A 71 -15.51 5.16 -5.83
N GLN A 72 -14.97 4.55 -6.89
CA GLN A 72 -15.08 3.10 -7.13
C GLN A 72 -14.33 2.29 -6.06
N MET A 73 -13.14 2.74 -5.65
CA MET A 73 -12.41 2.11 -4.55
C MET A 73 -13.19 2.18 -3.23
N GLU A 74 -13.80 3.33 -2.91
CA GLU A 74 -14.65 3.49 -1.72
C GLU A 74 -15.86 2.55 -1.75
N GLU A 75 -16.52 2.41 -2.92
CA GLU A 75 -17.66 1.50 -3.09
C GLU A 75 -17.26 0.05 -2.83
N ILE A 76 -16.14 -0.40 -3.41
CA ILE A 76 -15.62 -1.76 -3.26
C ILE A 76 -15.16 -2.05 -1.83
N MET A 77 -14.43 -1.14 -1.23
CA MET A 77 -13.88 -1.34 0.13
C MET A 77 -14.88 -1.06 1.25
N GLY A 78 -15.89 -0.24 1.00
CA GLY A 78 -16.82 0.25 2.03
C GLY A 78 -16.19 1.22 3.04
N ILE A 79 -15.02 1.78 2.73
CA ILE A 79 -14.28 2.75 3.55
C ILE A 79 -13.75 3.88 2.68
N SER A 80 -13.46 5.04 3.30
CA SER A 80 -13.01 6.21 2.55
C SER A 80 -11.64 6.01 1.90
N ALA A 81 -11.56 6.32 0.60
CA ALA A 81 -10.36 6.23 -0.23
C ALA A 81 -9.75 7.60 -0.56
N ARG A 82 -10.16 8.69 0.12
CA ARG A 82 -9.77 10.08 -0.20
C ARG A 82 -8.28 10.34 -0.28
N ARG A 83 -7.45 9.47 0.30
CA ARG A 83 -5.99 9.59 0.31
C ARG A 83 -5.30 8.64 -0.65
N LEU A 84 -6.06 7.78 -1.33
CA LEU A 84 -5.51 6.84 -2.29
C LEU A 84 -5.26 7.57 -3.62
N GLU A 85 -4.15 7.26 -4.22
CA GLU A 85 -3.85 7.69 -5.59
C GLU A 85 -4.67 6.82 -6.57
N GLU A 86 -5.11 7.41 -7.64
CA GLU A 86 -5.71 6.70 -8.79
C GLU A 86 -4.60 6.31 -9.75
N SER A 87 -4.62 5.06 -10.23
CA SER A 87 -3.65 4.61 -11.22
C SER A 87 -3.99 5.18 -12.61
N PRO A 88 -3.19 6.11 -13.14
CA PRO A 88 -3.49 6.79 -14.40
C PRO A 88 -3.09 6.00 -15.65
N SER A 89 -2.45 4.85 -15.50
CA SER A 89 -1.97 4.07 -16.64
C SER A 89 -1.81 2.59 -16.32
N GLU A 90 -1.73 1.80 -17.38
CA GLU A 90 -1.37 0.39 -17.30
C GLU A 90 0.09 0.21 -16.86
N GLY A 91 0.46 -1.00 -16.43
CA GLY A 91 1.80 -1.31 -15.94
C GLY A 91 2.09 -0.77 -14.54
N MET A 92 1.05 -0.37 -13.81
CA MET A 92 1.12 0.00 -12.41
C MET A 92 0.57 -1.11 -11.53
N VAL A 93 1.13 -1.25 -10.33
CA VAL A 93 0.56 -2.04 -9.23
C VAL A 93 -0.21 -1.09 -8.32
N GLN A 94 -1.42 -1.48 -7.95
CA GLN A 94 -2.22 -0.77 -6.97
C GLN A 94 -2.78 -1.75 -5.95
N LEU A 95 -2.30 -1.64 -4.71
CA LEU A 95 -2.69 -2.48 -3.58
C LEU A 95 -3.10 -1.60 -2.41
N VAL A 96 -4.17 -1.98 -1.73
CA VAL A 96 -4.64 -1.29 -0.53
C VAL A 96 -4.81 -2.29 0.60
N PHE A 97 -3.95 -2.21 1.60
CA PHE A 97 -4.03 -3.02 2.81
C PHE A 97 -4.89 -2.32 3.85
N VAL A 98 -5.81 -3.06 4.42
CA VAL A 98 -6.77 -2.61 5.44
C VAL A 98 -6.56 -3.43 6.71
N ASN A 99 -6.73 -2.80 7.86
CA ASN A 99 -6.75 -3.45 9.16
C ASN A 99 -7.75 -2.73 10.07
N GLY A 100 -8.72 -3.46 10.63
CA GLY A 100 -9.74 -2.90 11.50
C GLY A 100 -10.57 -1.79 10.84
N GLY A 101 -10.87 -1.92 9.55
CA GLY A 101 -11.64 -0.93 8.79
C GLY A 101 -10.87 0.36 8.45
N GLN A 102 -9.55 0.36 8.59
CA GLN A 102 -8.69 1.50 8.25
C GLN A 102 -7.62 1.11 7.25
N ILE A 103 -7.34 1.99 6.30
CA ILE A 103 -6.22 1.80 5.37
C ILE A 103 -4.92 1.92 6.16
N VAL A 104 -4.10 0.88 6.09
CA VAL A 104 -2.80 0.83 6.79
C VAL A 104 -1.61 0.97 5.85
N CYS A 105 -1.78 0.67 4.57
CA CYS A 105 -0.78 0.88 3.53
C CYS A 105 -1.45 0.95 2.16
N GLY A 106 -1.17 1.99 1.40
CA GLY A 106 -1.53 2.12 -0.01
C GLY A 106 -0.29 2.06 -0.89
N VAL A 107 -0.32 1.26 -1.93
CA VAL A 107 0.71 1.19 -2.96
C VAL A 107 0.06 1.57 -4.29
N CYS A 108 0.62 2.56 -4.95
CA CYS A 108 0.29 2.92 -6.32
C CYS A 108 1.57 3.34 -7.02
N GLY A 109 1.99 2.61 -8.04
CA GLY A 109 3.23 2.91 -8.73
C GLY A 109 3.54 1.97 -9.88
N TYR A 110 4.43 2.40 -10.77
CA TYR A 110 4.89 1.55 -11.87
C TYR A 110 5.60 0.30 -11.34
N ILE A 111 5.24 -0.86 -11.87
CA ILE A 111 5.82 -2.16 -11.50
C ILE A 111 7.35 -2.12 -11.60
N SER A 112 7.89 -1.47 -12.62
CA SER A 112 9.33 -1.29 -12.80
C SER A 112 10.03 -0.50 -11.68
N LYS A 113 9.30 0.37 -10.98
CA LYS A 113 9.82 1.16 -9.86
C LYS A 113 9.57 0.50 -8.51
N GLU A 114 8.42 -0.15 -8.35
CA GLU A 114 8.10 -0.89 -7.13
C GLU A 114 8.93 -2.19 -7.04
N GLY A 115 9.28 -2.79 -8.17
CA GLY A 115 10.08 -4.02 -8.25
C GLY A 115 9.27 -5.30 -8.08
N TYR A 116 7.93 -5.18 -8.00
CA TYR A 116 7.02 -6.31 -7.86
C TYR A 116 5.64 -6.03 -8.43
N SER A 117 4.90 -7.10 -8.71
CA SER A 117 3.48 -7.12 -9.01
C SER A 117 2.80 -8.26 -8.27
N VAL A 118 1.58 -8.05 -7.82
CA VAL A 118 0.74 -9.07 -7.17
C VAL A 118 -0.57 -9.16 -7.93
N SER A 119 -0.84 -10.32 -8.51
CA SER A 119 -2.04 -10.58 -9.32
C SER A 119 -2.98 -11.51 -8.60
N PHE A 120 -4.16 -11.01 -8.27
CA PHE A 120 -5.28 -11.74 -7.69
C PHE A 120 -6.60 -11.03 -8.04
N ASP A 121 -7.72 -11.68 -7.80
CA ASP A 121 -9.01 -11.04 -7.90
C ASP A 121 -9.17 -9.92 -6.86
N GLU A 122 -10.19 -9.13 -6.94
CA GLU A 122 -10.44 -7.86 -6.25
C GLU A 122 -9.99 -7.80 -4.78
N LYS A 123 -10.11 -8.91 -4.01
CA LYS A 123 -9.86 -8.92 -2.56
C LYS A 123 -9.33 -10.26 -2.05
N ILE A 124 -8.38 -10.18 -1.11
CA ILE A 124 -7.95 -11.30 -0.29
C ILE A 124 -8.09 -10.93 1.19
N ASN A 125 -8.62 -11.84 2.02
CA ASN A 125 -8.59 -11.69 3.47
C ASN A 125 -7.37 -12.44 4.06
N PHE A 126 -6.83 -11.91 5.14
CA PHE A 126 -5.71 -12.55 5.86
C PHE A 126 -5.99 -14.02 6.22
N ALA A 127 -7.26 -14.30 6.61
CA ALA A 127 -7.69 -15.65 7.01
C ALA A 127 -7.67 -16.65 5.84
N ASP A 128 -7.74 -16.19 4.59
CA ASP A 128 -7.78 -17.07 3.41
C ASP A 128 -6.40 -17.71 3.14
N ASN A 129 -5.33 -17.08 3.63
CA ASN A 129 -3.94 -17.53 3.53
C ASN A 129 -3.57 -18.01 2.12
N VAL A 130 -3.94 -17.21 1.11
CA VAL A 130 -3.77 -17.54 -0.31
C VAL A 130 -2.30 -17.76 -0.64
N VAL A 131 -2.01 -18.87 -1.31
CA VAL A 131 -0.67 -19.22 -1.78
C VAL A 131 -0.47 -18.64 -3.17
N PHE A 132 0.63 -17.93 -3.36
CA PHE A 132 1.06 -17.37 -4.64
C PHE A 132 2.26 -18.14 -5.17
N ARG A 133 2.35 -18.23 -6.49
CA ARG A 133 3.59 -18.57 -7.16
C ARG A 133 4.43 -17.30 -7.32
N ALA A 134 5.56 -17.26 -6.67
CA ALA A 134 6.57 -16.21 -6.79
C ALA A 134 7.56 -16.56 -7.88
N LYS A 135 7.76 -15.65 -8.81
CA LYS A 135 8.78 -15.77 -9.84
C LYS A 135 9.39 -14.41 -10.16
N ARG A 136 10.70 -14.37 -10.26
CA ARG A 136 11.44 -13.18 -10.67
C ARG A 136 11.78 -13.24 -12.14
N ASP A 137 11.48 -12.17 -12.87
CA ASP A 137 11.80 -12.08 -14.30
C ASP A 137 13.25 -11.63 -14.57
N ALA A 138 13.61 -11.51 -15.84
CA ALA A 138 14.95 -11.11 -16.27
C ALA A 138 15.34 -9.68 -15.86
N ASP A 139 14.35 -8.81 -15.63
CA ASP A 139 14.54 -7.43 -15.18
C ASP A 139 14.60 -7.33 -13.64
N GLY A 140 14.49 -8.47 -12.94
CA GLY A 140 14.51 -8.56 -11.49
C GLY A 140 13.18 -8.23 -10.82
N ILE A 141 12.10 -8.10 -11.57
CA ILE A 141 10.75 -7.83 -11.03
C ILE A 141 10.15 -9.12 -10.48
N LEU A 142 9.66 -9.06 -9.25
CA LEU A 142 8.94 -10.16 -8.63
C LEU A 142 7.49 -10.18 -9.11
N TRP A 143 7.03 -11.31 -9.60
CA TRP A 143 5.65 -11.58 -9.97
C TRP A 143 5.06 -12.57 -8.99
N LEU A 144 4.04 -12.15 -8.25
CA LEU A 144 3.21 -13.01 -7.42
C LEU A 144 1.90 -13.26 -8.15
N THR A 145 1.67 -14.50 -8.56
CA THR A 145 0.46 -14.90 -9.28
C THR A 145 -0.28 -15.97 -8.50
N GLU A 146 -1.58 -15.80 -8.34
CA GLU A 146 -2.43 -16.85 -7.80
C GLU A 146 -2.43 -18.04 -8.76
N PRO A 147 -2.20 -19.28 -8.29
CA PRO A 147 -2.29 -20.45 -9.15
C PRO A 147 -3.74 -20.60 -9.63
N HIS A 148 -3.96 -20.45 -10.91
CA HIS A 148 -5.22 -20.83 -11.52
C HIS A 148 -5.22 -22.35 -11.73
N ASP A 149 -6.18 -23.05 -11.12
CA ASP A 149 -6.47 -24.46 -11.39
C ASP A 149 -7.00 -24.67 -12.81
#